data_faa603d156d00425b1611955267d5385
#
_entry.id   faa603d156d00425b1611955267d5385
#
_cell.length_a   1.000
_cell.length_b   1.000
_cell.length_c   1.000
_cell.angle_alpha   90.00
_cell.angle_beta   90.00
_cell.angle_gamma   90.00
#
_symmetry.space_group_name_H-M   'P 1'
#
loop_
_entity.id
_entity.type
_entity.pdbx_description
1 polymer ?
#
loop_
_entity_poly.entity_id
_entity_poly.type
_entity_poly.pdbx_seq_one_letter_code
_entity_poly.pdbx_strand_id
1 'polypeptide(L)'
;MSDDKPDRSETLALQHGLSSEEYKLILNILDRTPSPNEVGIFSSMWSENCSYKSSKKWLKKLPTENEIVIQGPGENAGIIDIQDNDGIAFKIESHNHPSYIEPFNGSATGVGGILRDIFTMGARPIATLDSIRFGLIESEKTKYLLNGVVPVSYTHLRAHETVLDL
;
A
#
# COMPACT_ATOMS: atom_id res chain seq x y z
N MET A 1 -22.65 38.08 2.29
CA MET A 1 -21.78 37.05 1.71
C MET A 1 -20.56 37.04 2.59
N SER A 2 -20.41 36.04 3.46
CA SER A 2 -19.21 35.85 4.29
C SER A 2 -18.02 35.61 3.35
N ASP A 3 -16.96 36.38 3.55
CA ASP A 3 -15.69 36.22 2.85
C ASP A 3 -15.03 34.92 3.34
N ASP A 4 -15.51 33.80 2.81
CA ASP A 4 -15.07 32.45 3.16
C ASP A 4 -13.75 32.19 2.41
N LYS A 5 -12.70 32.92 2.83
CA LYS A 5 -11.34 32.66 2.34
C LYS A 5 -10.94 31.26 2.81
N PRO A 6 -10.47 30.39 1.88
CA PRO A 6 -10.05 29.06 2.25
C PRO A 6 -8.98 29.13 3.34
N ASP A 7 -9.15 28.29 4.38
CA ASP A 7 -8.15 28.18 5.46
C ASP A 7 -6.80 27.73 4.88
N ARG A 8 -5.76 28.50 5.17
CA ARG A 8 -4.37 28.25 4.75
C ARG A 8 -3.43 28.17 5.94
N SER A 9 -4.00 27.98 7.12
CA SER A 9 -3.26 27.99 8.37
C SER A 9 -2.52 26.69 8.65
N GLU A 10 -1.65 26.72 9.63
CA GLU A 10 -1.04 25.55 10.23
C GLU A 10 -2.11 24.55 10.74
N THR A 11 -3.26 25.07 11.21
CA THR A 11 -4.37 24.24 11.67
C THR A 11 -4.88 23.29 10.58
N LEU A 12 -5.01 23.79 9.35
CA LEU A 12 -5.38 22.95 8.20
C LEU A 12 -4.33 21.87 7.96
N ALA A 13 -3.04 22.21 8.02
CA ALA A 13 -1.97 21.23 7.85
C ALA A 13 -2.00 20.13 8.91
N LEU A 14 -2.23 20.48 10.17
CA LEU A 14 -2.39 19.52 11.26
C LEU A 14 -3.62 18.63 11.07
N GLN A 15 -4.74 19.16 10.61
CA GLN A 15 -5.94 18.39 10.27
C GLN A 15 -5.69 17.36 9.14
N HIS A 16 -4.79 17.69 8.22
CA HIS A 16 -4.33 16.83 7.14
C HIS A 16 -3.22 15.85 7.58
N GLY A 17 -2.86 15.81 8.87
CA GLY A 17 -1.87 14.86 9.41
C GLY A 17 -0.42 15.28 9.21
N LEU A 18 -0.16 16.51 8.80
CA LEU A 18 1.19 17.10 8.78
C LEU A 18 1.56 17.59 10.19
N SER A 19 2.84 17.51 10.55
CA SER A 19 3.35 18.09 11.78
C SER A 19 3.63 19.61 11.62
N SER A 20 3.76 20.32 12.73
CA SER A 20 4.18 21.74 12.71
C SER A 20 5.54 21.94 12.04
N GLU A 21 6.46 21.01 12.20
CA GLU A 21 7.78 21.05 11.57
C GLU A 21 7.67 20.86 10.06
N GLU A 22 6.84 19.92 9.62
CA GLU A 22 6.55 19.71 8.21
C GLU A 22 5.89 20.92 7.57
N TYR A 23 4.95 21.57 8.27
CA TYR A 23 4.34 22.80 7.78
C TYR A 23 5.37 23.93 7.62
N LYS A 24 6.26 24.12 8.58
CA LYS A 24 7.36 25.09 8.46
C LYS A 24 8.28 24.78 7.29
N LEU A 25 8.55 23.49 7.05
CA LEU A 25 9.35 23.09 5.89
C LEU A 25 8.65 23.41 4.57
N ILE A 26 7.32 23.23 4.49
CA ILE A 26 6.52 23.61 3.32
C ILE A 26 6.61 25.12 3.06
N LEU A 27 6.49 25.94 4.11
CA LEU A 27 6.65 27.40 3.98
C LEU A 27 8.02 27.77 3.42
N ASN A 28 9.07 27.11 3.88
CA ASN A 28 10.43 27.34 3.40
C ASN A 28 10.63 26.91 1.94
N ILE A 29 10.05 25.76 1.55
CA ILE A 29 10.14 25.24 0.18
C ILE A 29 9.40 26.13 -0.81
N LEU A 30 8.20 26.59 -0.44
CA LEU A 30 7.36 27.40 -1.33
C LEU A 30 7.68 28.89 -1.30
N ASP A 31 8.39 29.37 -0.28
CA ASP A 31 8.62 30.78 0.03
C ASP A 31 7.30 31.59 0.10
N ARG A 32 6.22 30.94 0.47
CA ARG A 32 4.87 31.50 0.66
C ARG A 32 3.96 30.55 1.41
N THR A 33 2.80 31.04 1.84
CA THR A 33 1.75 30.22 2.42
C THR A 33 1.16 29.27 1.35
N PRO A 34 1.05 27.96 1.63
CA PRO A 34 0.44 27.00 0.72
C PRO A 34 -1.07 27.24 0.54
N SER A 35 -1.60 26.88 -0.59
CA SER A 35 -3.05 26.76 -0.79
C SER A 35 -3.56 25.46 -0.11
N PRO A 36 -4.88 25.34 0.15
CA PRO A 36 -5.44 24.09 0.72
C PRO A 36 -5.14 22.84 -0.13
N ASN A 37 -5.14 22.97 -1.44
CA ASN A 37 -4.80 21.88 -2.35
C ASN A 37 -3.33 21.45 -2.21
N GLU A 38 -2.41 22.41 -2.08
CA GLU A 38 -0.99 22.12 -1.86
C GLU A 38 -0.76 21.45 -0.50
N VAL A 39 -1.47 21.88 0.55
CA VAL A 39 -1.44 21.20 1.85
C VAL A 39 -1.87 19.74 1.69
N GLY A 40 -2.96 19.46 0.96
CA GLY A 40 -3.42 18.11 0.66
C GLY A 40 -2.40 17.28 -0.12
N ILE A 41 -1.72 17.88 -1.10
CA ILE A 41 -0.67 17.21 -1.88
C ILE A 41 0.52 16.85 -0.98
N PHE A 42 1.03 17.80 -0.21
CA PHE A 42 2.14 17.54 0.72
C PHE A 42 1.76 16.48 1.76
N SER A 43 0.55 16.55 2.32
CA SER A 43 0.04 15.54 3.26
C SER A 43 0.06 14.14 2.65
N SER A 44 -0.40 14.00 1.42
CA SER A 44 -0.41 12.71 0.73
C SER A 44 1.00 12.20 0.43
N MET A 45 1.87 13.04 -0.13
CA MET A 45 3.24 12.68 -0.50
C MET A 45 4.13 12.40 0.72
N TRP A 46 3.93 13.12 1.82
CA TRP A 46 4.69 12.98 3.06
C TRP A 46 4.03 12.05 4.09
N SER A 47 2.92 11.40 3.71
CA SER A 47 2.34 10.34 4.52
C SER A 47 3.33 9.17 4.67
N GLU A 48 3.19 8.40 5.75
CA GLU A 48 4.01 7.20 5.97
C GLU A 48 3.92 6.21 4.80
N ASN A 49 2.73 6.09 4.22
CA ASN A 49 2.48 5.17 3.11
C ASN A 49 3.28 5.50 1.83
N CYS A 50 3.51 6.80 1.56
CA CYS A 50 4.26 7.23 0.37
C CYS A 50 5.75 7.43 0.67
N SER A 51 6.08 8.03 1.82
CA SER A 51 7.44 8.47 2.14
C SER A 51 8.26 7.49 2.95
N TYR A 52 7.61 6.54 3.64
CA TYR A 52 8.26 5.64 4.61
C TYR A 52 9.08 6.40 5.68
N LYS A 53 8.68 7.64 5.99
CA LYS A 53 9.46 8.56 6.84
C LYS A 53 9.81 7.99 8.22
N SER A 54 8.94 7.16 8.79
CA SER A 54 9.16 6.52 10.10
C SER A 54 9.69 5.09 9.97
N SER A 55 9.20 4.32 9.00
CA SER A 55 9.53 2.89 8.86
C SER A 55 10.85 2.64 8.12
N LYS A 56 11.30 3.56 7.27
CA LYS A 56 12.52 3.39 6.47
C LYS A 56 13.75 2.95 7.27
N LYS A 57 13.94 3.48 8.48
CA LYS A 57 15.04 3.09 9.37
C LYS A 57 14.98 1.65 9.85
N TRP A 58 13.75 1.09 9.91
CA TRP A 58 13.50 -0.29 10.34
C TRP A 58 13.60 -1.24 9.16
N LEU A 59 13.07 -0.83 7.99
CA LEU A 59 13.18 -1.60 6.75
C LEU A 59 14.64 -1.87 6.37
N LYS A 60 15.53 -0.89 6.58
CA LYS A 60 16.97 -1.05 6.36
C LYS A 60 17.65 -2.09 7.26
N LYS A 61 16.99 -2.56 8.33
CA LYS A 61 17.51 -3.60 9.22
C LYS A 61 17.11 -5.01 8.80
N LEU A 62 16.18 -5.14 7.85
CA LEU A 62 15.80 -6.43 7.32
C LEU A 62 16.95 -7.01 6.49
N PRO A 63 17.19 -8.31 6.57
CA PRO A 63 18.21 -8.97 5.75
C PRO A 63 17.74 -8.97 4.30
N THR A 64 18.43 -8.19 3.46
CA THR A 64 18.11 -8.03 2.03
C THR A 64 19.25 -8.52 1.14
N GLU A 65 20.37 -8.90 1.73
CA GLU A 65 21.56 -9.40 1.05
C GLU A 65 22.00 -10.72 1.69
N ASN A 66 22.06 -11.77 0.86
CA ASN A 66 22.41 -13.12 1.30
C ASN A 66 22.71 -13.95 0.04
N GLU A 67 23.39 -15.09 0.18
CA GLU A 67 23.74 -15.97 -0.93
C GLU A 67 22.54 -16.50 -1.73
N ILE A 68 21.37 -16.61 -1.08
CA ILE A 68 20.14 -17.05 -1.74
C ILE A 68 19.35 -15.91 -2.39
N VAL A 69 19.73 -14.65 -2.21
CA VAL A 69 19.00 -13.49 -2.77
C VAL A 69 19.45 -13.28 -4.21
N ILE A 70 18.57 -13.56 -5.16
CA ILE A 70 18.78 -13.27 -6.59
C ILE A 70 18.43 -11.81 -6.88
N GLN A 71 17.28 -11.34 -6.36
CA GLN A 71 16.82 -9.97 -6.51
C GLN A 71 16.41 -9.39 -5.16
N GLY A 72 17.15 -8.39 -4.70
CA GLY A 72 16.85 -7.60 -3.51
C GLY A 72 15.93 -6.41 -3.79
N PRO A 73 15.80 -5.48 -2.81
CA PRO A 73 14.98 -4.28 -2.96
C PRO A 73 15.38 -3.40 -4.17
N GLY A 74 14.39 -2.79 -4.81
CA GLY A 74 14.60 -1.89 -5.96
C GLY A 74 13.78 -2.27 -7.19
N GLU A 75 13.26 -3.50 -7.21
CA GLU A 75 12.37 -4.02 -8.24
C GLU A 75 10.96 -4.28 -7.69
N ASN A 76 10.03 -4.72 -8.54
CA ASN A 76 8.64 -4.91 -8.17
C ASN A 76 8.42 -6.06 -7.18
N ALA A 77 9.28 -7.08 -7.19
CA ALA A 77 9.23 -8.20 -6.26
C ALA A 77 10.64 -8.67 -5.90
N GLY A 78 10.78 -9.36 -4.78
CA GLY A 78 12.00 -10.05 -4.41
C GLY A 78 12.08 -11.43 -5.08
N ILE A 79 13.30 -11.91 -5.34
CA ILE A 79 13.54 -13.26 -5.86
C ILE A 79 14.60 -13.93 -4.99
N ILE A 80 14.32 -15.15 -4.57
CA ILE A 80 15.28 -15.99 -3.85
C ILE A 80 15.54 -17.30 -4.62
N ASP A 81 16.76 -17.79 -4.52
CA ASP A 81 17.17 -19.10 -5.01
C ASP A 81 16.62 -20.18 -4.07
N ILE A 82 15.98 -21.20 -4.63
CA ILE A 82 15.48 -22.37 -3.92
C ILE A 82 16.20 -23.65 -4.33
N GLN A 83 17.35 -23.53 -5.01
CA GLN A 83 18.17 -24.59 -5.57
C GLN A 83 17.59 -25.21 -6.87
N ASP A 84 18.27 -26.18 -7.43
CA ASP A 84 17.91 -26.90 -8.66
C ASP A 84 17.69 -25.98 -9.89
N ASN A 85 18.32 -24.79 -9.88
CA ASN A 85 18.17 -23.75 -10.90
C ASN A 85 16.77 -23.09 -10.90
N ASP A 86 16.05 -23.20 -9.81
CA ASP A 86 14.75 -22.59 -9.60
C ASP A 86 14.80 -21.41 -8.64
N GLY A 87 13.97 -20.40 -8.88
CA GLY A 87 13.81 -19.23 -8.02
C GLY A 87 12.35 -18.93 -7.72
N ILE A 88 12.10 -18.41 -6.52
CA ILE A 88 10.76 -17.95 -6.13
C ILE A 88 10.74 -16.42 -6.13
N ALA A 89 9.87 -15.84 -6.96
CA ALA A 89 9.50 -14.43 -6.87
C ALA A 89 8.35 -14.26 -5.87
N PHE A 90 8.48 -13.30 -4.97
CA PHE A 90 7.47 -13.02 -3.94
C PHE A 90 7.30 -11.53 -3.68
N LYS A 91 6.08 -11.17 -3.33
CA LYS A 91 5.68 -9.82 -2.98
C LYS A 91 4.76 -9.85 -1.77
N ILE A 92 4.90 -8.88 -0.89
CA ILE A 92 3.95 -8.59 0.18
C ILE A 92 3.53 -7.14 0.11
N GLU A 93 2.24 -6.88 0.24
CA GLU A 93 1.68 -5.53 0.17
C GLU A 93 0.46 -5.40 1.07
N SER A 94 0.22 -4.21 1.60
CA SER A 94 -0.95 -3.88 2.40
C SER A 94 -1.91 -3.01 1.58
N HIS A 95 -3.17 -3.44 1.47
CA HIS A 95 -4.27 -2.66 0.91
C HIS A 95 -5.32 -2.28 1.96
N ASN A 96 -4.87 -1.99 3.15
CA ASN A 96 -5.70 -1.70 4.31
C ASN A 96 -6.65 -0.50 4.08
N HIS A 97 -6.11 0.67 3.70
CA HIS A 97 -6.90 1.89 3.52
C HIS A 97 -7.93 1.80 2.39
N PRO A 98 -7.55 1.43 1.16
CA PRO A 98 -8.53 1.29 0.07
C PRO A 98 -9.62 0.29 0.41
N SER A 99 -9.28 -0.86 0.99
CA SER A 99 -10.25 -1.90 1.34
C SER A 99 -11.15 -1.53 2.51
N TYR A 100 -10.73 -0.64 3.40
CA TYR A 100 -11.57 -0.13 4.47
C TYR A 100 -12.67 0.81 3.95
N ILE A 101 -12.38 1.56 2.90
CA ILE A 101 -13.31 2.54 2.29
C ILE A 101 -14.20 1.85 1.27
N GLU A 102 -13.60 1.16 0.31
CA GLU A 102 -14.24 0.43 -0.78
C GLU A 102 -13.75 -1.02 -0.80
N PRO A 103 -14.32 -1.92 0.02
CA PRO A 103 -13.74 -3.23 0.28
C PRO A 103 -13.59 -4.10 -0.97
N PHE A 104 -14.54 -4.08 -1.90
CA PHE A 104 -14.44 -4.84 -3.14
C PHE A 104 -13.37 -4.25 -4.08
N ASN A 105 -13.47 -2.97 -4.40
CA ASN A 105 -12.53 -2.31 -5.33
C ASN A 105 -11.11 -2.21 -4.75
N GLY A 106 -11.00 -1.94 -3.44
CA GLY A 106 -9.71 -1.91 -2.74
C GLY A 106 -9.00 -3.25 -2.76
N SER A 107 -9.73 -4.34 -2.51
CA SER A 107 -9.19 -5.70 -2.57
C SER A 107 -8.83 -6.10 -4.00
N ALA A 108 -9.67 -5.77 -4.98
CA ALA A 108 -9.40 -6.06 -6.39
C ALA A 108 -8.11 -5.37 -6.86
N THR A 109 -7.91 -4.11 -6.46
CA THR A 109 -6.67 -3.38 -6.72
C THR A 109 -5.47 -4.04 -6.05
N GLY A 110 -5.63 -4.49 -4.80
CA GLY A 110 -4.59 -5.18 -4.05
C GLY A 110 -4.15 -6.50 -4.72
N VAL A 111 -5.09 -7.37 -5.01
CA VAL A 111 -4.83 -8.64 -5.68
C VAL A 111 -4.23 -8.43 -7.06
N GLY A 112 -4.81 -7.54 -7.86
CA GLY A 112 -4.32 -7.24 -9.21
C GLY A 112 -2.91 -6.64 -9.21
N GLY A 113 -2.61 -5.74 -8.26
CA GLY A 113 -1.30 -5.13 -8.10
C GLY A 113 -0.21 -6.15 -7.76
N ILE A 114 -0.46 -7.02 -6.78
CA ILE A 114 0.48 -8.07 -6.37
C ILE A 114 0.74 -9.07 -7.50
N LEU A 115 -0.30 -9.53 -8.18
CA LEU A 115 -0.15 -10.44 -9.31
C LEU A 115 0.67 -9.81 -10.43
N ARG A 116 0.39 -8.54 -10.75
CA ARG A 116 1.13 -7.81 -11.77
C ARG A 116 2.62 -7.70 -11.44
N ASP A 117 2.96 -7.43 -10.20
CA ASP A 117 4.35 -7.32 -9.75
C ASP A 117 5.11 -8.63 -9.98
N ILE A 118 4.50 -9.79 -9.69
CA ILE A 118 5.09 -11.10 -9.97
C ILE A 118 5.27 -11.34 -11.48
N PHE A 119 4.26 -11.00 -12.30
CA PHE A 119 4.37 -11.12 -13.75
C PHE A 119 5.47 -10.22 -14.35
N THR A 120 5.66 -9.02 -13.81
CA THR A 120 6.73 -8.11 -14.29
C THR A 120 8.13 -8.65 -14.03
N MET A 121 8.29 -9.56 -13.07
CA MET A 121 9.53 -10.27 -12.80
C MET A 121 9.75 -11.50 -13.71
N GLY A 122 8.86 -11.73 -14.67
CA GLY A 122 8.90 -12.91 -15.53
C GLY A 122 8.44 -14.19 -14.87
N ALA A 123 7.89 -14.12 -13.66
CA ALA A 123 7.40 -15.27 -12.90
C ALA A 123 5.88 -15.45 -13.05
N ARG A 124 5.41 -16.67 -12.90
CA ARG A 124 3.97 -17.00 -12.86
C ARG A 124 3.52 -17.17 -11.42
N PRO A 125 2.45 -16.47 -10.97
CA PRO A 125 1.90 -16.69 -9.64
C PRO A 125 1.46 -18.15 -9.44
N ILE A 126 1.86 -18.75 -8.34
CA ILE A 126 1.53 -20.14 -7.98
C ILE A 126 0.80 -20.22 -6.64
N ALA A 127 0.88 -19.19 -5.81
CA ALA A 127 0.20 -19.14 -4.53
C ALA A 127 -0.10 -17.70 -4.14
N THR A 128 -1.17 -17.50 -3.41
CA THR A 128 -1.52 -16.23 -2.75
C THR A 128 -1.82 -16.49 -1.29
N LEU A 129 -1.32 -15.61 -0.45
CA LEU A 129 -1.46 -15.70 1.01
C LEU A 129 -2.12 -14.41 1.50
N ASP A 130 -3.28 -14.54 2.12
CA ASP A 130 -4.01 -13.42 2.68
C ASP A 130 -3.84 -13.35 4.20
N SER A 131 -3.46 -12.18 4.71
CA SER A 131 -3.45 -11.90 6.15
C SER A 131 -4.60 -10.94 6.49
N ILE A 132 -5.79 -11.48 6.61
CA ILE A 132 -7.02 -10.72 6.79
C ILE A 132 -7.31 -10.52 8.28
N ARG A 133 -7.56 -9.28 8.70
CA ARG A 133 -7.92 -8.91 10.05
C ARG A 133 -9.06 -7.90 10.04
N PHE A 134 -10.13 -8.24 10.74
CA PHE A 134 -11.32 -7.41 10.86
C PHE A 134 -11.62 -7.15 12.33
N GLY A 135 -12.60 -6.28 12.62
CA GLY A 135 -13.13 -6.05 13.95
C GLY A 135 -14.04 -7.20 14.45
N LEU A 136 -14.84 -6.91 15.46
CA LEU A 136 -15.81 -7.87 16.01
C LEU A 136 -16.79 -8.31 14.93
N ILE A 137 -17.06 -9.61 14.86
CA ILE A 137 -17.90 -10.22 13.81
C ILE A 137 -19.36 -9.73 13.87
N GLU A 138 -19.81 -9.31 15.04
CA GLU A 138 -21.15 -8.77 15.27
C GLU A 138 -21.34 -7.35 14.70
N SER A 139 -20.23 -6.64 14.45
CA SER A 139 -20.26 -5.28 13.90
C SER A 139 -20.73 -5.27 12.45
N GLU A 140 -21.69 -4.40 12.13
CA GLU A 140 -22.17 -4.19 10.77
C GLU A 140 -21.03 -3.74 9.82
N LYS A 141 -20.08 -2.93 10.32
CA LYS A 141 -18.90 -2.54 9.54
C LYS A 141 -18.03 -3.74 9.21
N THR A 142 -17.82 -4.66 10.15
CA THR A 142 -17.06 -5.90 9.91
C THR A 142 -17.73 -6.77 8.84
N LYS A 143 -19.05 -6.95 8.91
CA LYS A 143 -19.82 -7.69 7.90
C LYS A 143 -19.72 -7.05 6.52
N TYR A 144 -19.83 -5.73 6.44
CA TYR A 144 -19.65 -4.97 5.20
C TYR A 144 -18.25 -5.20 4.58
N LEU A 145 -17.21 -5.11 5.39
CA LEU A 145 -15.84 -5.32 4.95
C LEU A 145 -15.61 -6.77 4.49
N LEU A 146 -16.06 -7.76 5.27
CA LEU A 146 -15.95 -9.18 4.91
C LEU A 146 -16.64 -9.48 3.57
N ASN A 147 -17.88 -9.00 3.42
CA ASN A 147 -18.66 -9.24 2.21
C ASN A 147 -18.05 -8.61 0.95
N GLY A 148 -17.22 -7.58 1.09
CA GLY A 148 -16.54 -6.96 -0.03
C GLY A 148 -15.16 -7.56 -0.30
N VAL A 149 -14.35 -7.83 0.74
CA VAL A 149 -12.97 -8.29 0.59
C VAL A 149 -12.89 -9.76 0.20
N VAL A 150 -13.59 -10.63 0.91
CA VAL A 150 -13.48 -12.10 0.73
C VAL A 150 -13.86 -12.58 -0.67
N PRO A 151 -14.95 -12.10 -1.32
CA PRO A 151 -15.29 -12.53 -2.66
C PRO A 151 -14.23 -12.22 -3.71
N VAL A 152 -13.49 -11.13 -3.54
CA VAL A 152 -12.43 -10.74 -4.49
C VAL A 152 -11.28 -11.73 -4.44
N SER A 153 -10.75 -12.00 -3.24
CA SER A 153 -9.68 -12.98 -3.06
C SER A 153 -10.12 -14.34 -3.63
N TYR A 154 -11.33 -14.80 -3.31
CA TYR A 154 -11.84 -16.07 -3.77
C TYR A 154 -12.01 -16.14 -5.30
N THR A 155 -12.52 -15.11 -5.94
CA THR A 155 -12.80 -15.09 -7.39
C THR A 155 -11.51 -15.02 -8.20
N HIS A 156 -10.57 -14.16 -7.81
CA HIS A 156 -9.35 -13.96 -8.58
C HIS A 156 -8.30 -15.05 -8.37
N LEU A 157 -8.31 -15.72 -7.23
CA LEU A 157 -7.34 -16.77 -6.91
C LEU A 157 -7.75 -18.13 -7.47
N ARG A 158 -9.03 -18.47 -7.44
CA ARG A 158 -9.53 -19.73 -8.03
C ARG A 158 -9.47 -19.77 -9.56
N ALA A 159 -9.59 -18.64 -10.23
CA ALA A 159 -9.46 -18.60 -11.69
C ALA A 159 -8.08 -19.06 -12.19
N HIS A 160 -7.06 -19.04 -11.34
CA HIS A 160 -5.72 -19.55 -11.66
C HIS A 160 -5.58 -21.07 -11.40
N GLU A 161 -6.33 -21.64 -10.47
CA GLU A 161 -6.30 -23.09 -10.21
C GLU A 161 -6.94 -23.89 -11.35
N THR A 162 -8.00 -23.36 -11.97
CA THR A 162 -8.68 -24.02 -13.09
C THR A 162 -7.90 -24.05 -14.40
N VAL A 163 -6.83 -23.28 -14.54
CA VAL A 163 -5.96 -23.27 -15.73
C VAL A 163 -4.83 -24.30 -15.62
N LEU A 164 -4.56 -24.83 -14.43
CA LEU A 164 -3.53 -25.85 -14.20
C LEU A 164 -4.05 -27.28 -14.39
N ASP A 165 -5.37 -27.49 -14.46
CA ASP A 165 -6.01 -28.79 -14.69
C ASP A 165 -6.33 -29.05 -16.17
N LEU A 166 -5.76 -28.27 -17.09
CA LEU A 166 -5.81 -28.44 -18.55
C LEU A 166 -4.40 -28.55 -19.12
#